data_4be9392df50d82e15e71d4aca41ffce2
#
_entry.id   4be9392df50d82e15e71d4aca41ffce2
#
_cell.length_a   1.000
_cell.length_b   1.000
_cell.length_c   1.000
_cell.angle_alpha   90.00
_cell.angle_beta   90.00
_cell.angle_gamma   90.00
#
_symmetry.space_group_name_H-M   'P 1'
#
loop_
_entity.id
_entity.type
_entity.pdbx_description
1 polymer ?
#
loop_
_entity_poly.entity_id
_entity_poly.type
_entity_poly.pdbx_seq_one_letter_code
_entity_poly.pdbx_strand_id
1 'polypeptide(L)'
;MIHKTTTGYPKTCGFTLVEAMVASAVLAIAMAALYAVMPTERGISLNARQRLDAEALAFDTALEVFNTADFDSIRIATNLVPQSVPSSSILATSSEIRVGIFPNTGTPSPFKWDIEVRVKRGLVFGGPPASPGNDVVMTVTRYAVDRN
;
A
#
# COMPACT_ATOMS: atom_id res chain seq x y z
N MET A 1 43.77 -69.52 -14.39
CA MET A 1 42.32 -69.15 -14.68
C MET A 1 42.20 -67.68 -14.51
N ILE A 2 41.99 -66.91 -15.60
CA ILE A 2 41.91 -65.47 -15.58
C ILE A 2 40.43 -65.16 -15.78
N HIS A 3 39.74 -64.58 -14.74
CA HIS A 3 38.40 -64.10 -14.81
C HIS A 3 38.38 -62.75 -15.53
N LYS A 4 37.78 -62.69 -16.71
CA LYS A 4 37.53 -61.49 -17.49
C LYS A 4 36.23 -60.87 -16.99
N THR A 5 36.35 -59.83 -16.15
CA THR A 5 35.22 -58.98 -15.74
C THR A 5 34.86 -58.08 -16.88
N THR A 6 33.76 -58.35 -17.54
CA THR A 6 33.15 -57.49 -18.55
C THR A 6 32.39 -56.35 -17.83
N THR A 7 33.00 -55.16 -17.77
CA THR A 7 32.35 -53.93 -17.33
C THR A 7 31.34 -53.50 -18.42
N GLY A 8 30.07 -53.83 -18.16
CA GLY A 8 28.96 -53.32 -19.02
C GLY A 8 28.81 -51.83 -18.83
N TYR A 9 29.11 -51.05 -19.85
CA TYR A 9 28.79 -49.62 -19.89
C TYR A 9 27.29 -49.43 -19.84
N PRO A 10 26.75 -48.50 -19.01
CA PRO A 10 25.34 -48.22 -19.02
C PRO A 10 24.99 -47.66 -20.40
N LYS A 11 23.96 -48.25 -21.04
CA LYS A 11 23.39 -47.75 -22.28
C LYS A 11 22.78 -46.39 -22.00
N THR A 12 23.42 -45.31 -22.44
CA THR A 12 22.85 -43.98 -22.45
C THR A 12 21.67 -43.98 -23.45
N CYS A 13 20.46 -44.05 -22.94
CA CYS A 13 19.26 -43.83 -23.76
C CYS A 13 19.30 -42.40 -24.27
N GLY A 14 19.45 -42.21 -25.57
CA GLY A 14 19.37 -40.90 -26.21
C GLY A 14 17.95 -40.35 -26.08
N PHE A 15 17.87 -39.06 -25.89
CA PHE A 15 16.58 -38.32 -25.85
C PHE A 15 15.87 -38.49 -27.20
N THR A 16 14.61 -38.87 -27.17
CA THR A 16 13.80 -38.98 -28.38
C THR A 16 13.34 -37.59 -28.84
N LEU A 17 13.17 -37.39 -30.14
CA LEU A 17 12.68 -36.13 -30.71
C LEU A 17 11.31 -35.73 -30.12
N VAL A 18 10.48 -36.73 -29.86
CA VAL A 18 9.15 -36.52 -29.23
C VAL A 18 9.27 -35.99 -27.81
N GLU A 19 10.22 -36.51 -27.03
CA GLU A 19 10.46 -36.08 -25.66
C GLU A 19 10.98 -34.63 -25.60
N ALA A 20 11.84 -34.23 -26.55
CA ALA A 20 12.28 -32.84 -26.70
C ALA A 20 11.12 -31.90 -27.08
N MET A 21 10.22 -32.36 -27.96
CA MET A 21 9.03 -31.56 -28.33
C MET A 21 8.06 -31.39 -27.15
N VAL A 22 7.82 -32.46 -26.38
CA VAL A 22 6.94 -32.38 -25.20
C VAL A 22 7.58 -31.50 -24.13
N ALA A 23 8.87 -31.64 -23.86
CA ALA A 23 9.57 -30.79 -22.89
C ALA A 23 9.53 -29.31 -23.27
N SER A 24 9.72 -28.98 -24.56
CA SER A 24 9.63 -27.60 -25.03
C SER A 24 8.23 -27.01 -24.93
N ALA A 25 7.19 -27.82 -25.19
CA ALA A 25 5.82 -27.40 -25.04
C ALA A 25 5.45 -27.11 -23.57
N VAL A 26 5.87 -28.00 -22.66
CA VAL A 26 5.67 -27.80 -21.22
C VAL A 26 6.40 -26.55 -20.73
N LEU A 27 7.64 -26.34 -21.17
CA LEU A 27 8.41 -25.16 -20.83
C LEU A 27 7.74 -23.88 -21.34
N ALA A 28 7.21 -23.89 -22.56
CA ALA A 28 6.50 -22.73 -23.14
C ALA A 28 5.25 -22.36 -22.31
N ILE A 29 4.47 -23.37 -21.88
CA ILE A 29 3.29 -23.15 -21.03
C ILE A 29 3.70 -22.60 -19.67
N ALA A 30 4.76 -23.14 -19.05
CA ALA A 30 5.27 -22.66 -17.78
C ALA A 30 5.75 -21.20 -17.84
N MET A 31 6.46 -20.83 -18.92
CA MET A 31 6.90 -19.46 -19.16
C MET A 31 5.71 -18.52 -19.38
N ALA A 32 4.71 -18.92 -20.13
CA ALA A 32 3.50 -18.13 -20.34
C ALA A 32 2.75 -17.87 -19.02
N ALA A 33 2.65 -18.87 -18.16
CA ALA A 33 2.05 -18.71 -16.82
C ALA A 33 2.82 -17.73 -15.95
N LEU A 34 4.16 -17.79 -15.95
CA LEU A 34 5.00 -16.83 -15.21
C LEU A 34 4.82 -15.40 -15.73
N TYR A 35 4.78 -15.20 -17.05
CA TYR A 35 4.53 -13.88 -17.64
C TYR A 35 3.18 -13.31 -17.28
N ALA A 36 2.15 -14.14 -17.11
CA ALA A 36 0.82 -13.69 -16.71
C ALA A 36 0.75 -13.21 -15.26
N VAL A 37 1.59 -13.75 -14.36
CA VAL A 37 1.58 -13.41 -12.91
C VAL A 37 2.39 -12.15 -12.61
N MET A 38 3.50 -11.92 -13.33
CA MET A 38 4.41 -10.79 -13.06
C MET A 38 3.74 -9.40 -12.99
N PRO A 39 2.83 -8.99 -13.90
CA PRO A 39 2.20 -7.67 -13.82
C PRO A 39 1.30 -7.53 -12.59
N THR A 40 0.68 -8.60 -12.14
CA THR A 40 -0.21 -8.61 -10.96
C THR A 40 0.56 -8.37 -9.68
N GLU A 41 1.72 -9.00 -9.51
CA GLU A 41 2.58 -8.82 -8.33
C GLU A 41 3.13 -7.39 -8.25
N ARG A 42 3.54 -6.80 -9.38
CA ARG A 42 4.00 -5.40 -9.42
C ARG A 42 2.90 -4.43 -9.01
N GLY A 43 1.68 -4.66 -9.48
CA GLY A 43 0.51 -3.85 -9.10
C GLY A 43 0.21 -3.93 -7.61
N ILE A 44 0.23 -5.12 -7.03
CA ILE A 44 0.00 -5.33 -5.59
C ILE A 44 1.09 -4.65 -4.75
N SER A 45 2.37 -4.84 -5.11
CA SER A 45 3.50 -4.22 -4.40
C SER A 45 3.44 -2.69 -4.44
N LEU A 46 3.11 -2.11 -5.61
CA LEU A 46 2.99 -0.66 -5.75
C LEU A 46 1.84 -0.10 -4.91
N ASN A 47 0.68 -0.75 -4.94
CA ASN A 47 -0.48 -0.36 -4.13
C ASN A 47 -0.19 -0.44 -2.63
N ALA A 48 0.53 -1.48 -2.18
CA ALA A 48 0.94 -1.62 -0.79
C ALA A 48 1.88 -0.48 -0.35
N ARG A 49 2.88 -0.15 -1.17
CA ARG A 49 3.79 0.98 -0.90
C ARG A 49 3.06 2.30 -0.83
N GLN A 50 2.15 2.58 -1.76
CA GLN A 50 1.36 3.81 -1.76
C GLN A 50 0.42 3.91 -0.56
N ARG A 51 -0.11 2.78 -0.09
CA ARG A 51 -0.91 2.76 1.12
C ARG A 51 -0.07 3.11 2.34
N LEU A 52 1.12 2.52 2.49
CA LEU A 52 2.03 2.84 3.58
C LEU A 52 2.47 4.31 3.56
N ASP A 53 2.78 4.85 2.38
CA ASP A 53 3.13 6.27 2.23
C ASP A 53 1.95 7.19 2.61
N ALA A 54 0.72 6.83 2.22
CA ALA A 54 -0.48 7.56 2.60
C ALA A 54 -0.76 7.50 4.11
N GLU A 55 -0.54 6.35 4.75
CA GLU A 55 -0.69 6.18 6.19
C GLU A 55 0.38 7.00 6.95
N ALA A 56 1.63 6.97 6.50
CA ALA A 56 2.71 7.78 7.07
C ALA A 56 2.42 9.28 6.95
N LEU A 57 1.99 9.71 5.76
CA LEU A 57 1.66 11.11 5.51
C LEU A 57 0.45 11.58 6.34
N ALA A 58 -0.57 10.73 6.50
CA ALA A 58 -1.71 11.04 7.37
C ALA A 58 -1.28 11.20 8.83
N PHE A 59 -0.37 10.35 9.29
CA PHE A 59 0.17 10.41 10.65
C PHE A 59 0.99 11.67 10.89
N ASP A 60 1.92 12.00 9.99
CA ASP A 60 2.75 13.19 10.09
C ASP A 60 1.90 14.47 10.07
N THR A 61 0.92 14.53 9.17
CA THR A 61 -0.01 15.67 9.10
C THR A 61 -0.85 15.79 10.37
N ALA A 62 -1.34 14.68 10.90
CA ALA A 62 -2.11 14.70 12.15
C ALA A 62 -1.27 15.17 13.34
N LEU A 63 0.01 14.75 13.42
CA LEU A 63 0.95 15.21 14.45
C LEU A 63 1.28 16.70 14.30
N GLU A 64 1.49 17.18 13.09
CA GLU A 64 1.73 18.60 12.82
C GLU A 64 0.55 19.44 13.32
N VAL A 65 -0.67 19.08 12.95
CA VAL A 65 -1.88 19.76 13.42
C VAL A 65 -2.04 19.66 14.93
N PHE A 66 -1.77 18.49 15.51
CA PHE A 66 -1.83 18.28 16.95
C PHE A 66 -0.89 19.20 17.72
N ASN A 67 0.29 19.51 17.17
CA ASN A 67 1.30 20.34 17.80
C ASN A 67 1.14 21.83 17.51
N THR A 68 0.58 22.20 16.35
CA THR A 68 0.56 23.59 15.88
C THR A 68 -0.78 24.28 16.04
N ALA A 69 -1.90 23.53 16.05
CA ALA A 69 -3.22 24.13 16.14
C ALA A 69 -3.53 24.70 17.51
N ASP A 70 -4.09 25.92 17.54
CA ASP A 70 -4.64 26.53 18.75
C ASP A 70 -6.06 25.99 19.02
N PHE A 71 -6.13 24.87 19.76
CA PHE A 71 -7.37 24.20 20.05
C PHE A 71 -8.29 24.99 20.98
N ASP A 72 -7.76 25.90 21.78
CA ASP A 72 -8.54 26.70 22.71
C ASP A 72 -9.44 27.71 22.00
N SER A 73 -9.03 28.13 20.79
CA SER A 73 -9.82 29.01 19.92
C SER A 73 -10.85 28.27 19.08
N ILE A 74 -10.71 26.95 18.88
CA ILE A 74 -11.57 26.16 18.00
C ILE A 74 -12.83 25.72 18.75
N ARG A 75 -13.94 26.43 18.52
CA ARG A 75 -15.26 26.12 19.12
C ARG A 75 -16.23 25.46 18.14
N ILE A 76 -15.97 25.58 16.84
CA ILE A 76 -16.81 25.07 15.76
C ILE A 76 -16.00 24.13 14.90
N ALA A 77 -16.61 23.05 14.45
CA ALA A 77 -15.95 22.11 13.55
C ALA A 77 -15.44 22.83 12.30
N THR A 78 -14.15 22.63 12.01
CA THR A 78 -13.56 23.09 10.75
C THR A 78 -13.90 22.09 9.66
N ASN A 79 -14.34 22.58 8.51
CA ASN A 79 -14.50 21.70 7.35
C ASN A 79 -13.16 21.12 6.96
N LEU A 80 -13.20 19.93 6.34
CA LEU A 80 -12.01 19.30 5.79
C LEU A 80 -11.35 20.22 4.76
N VAL A 81 -10.23 20.84 5.12
CA VAL A 81 -9.47 21.76 4.26
C VAL A 81 -8.47 20.95 3.44
N PRO A 82 -8.47 21.13 2.10
CA PRO A 82 -7.47 20.48 1.26
C PRO A 82 -6.07 21.05 1.51
N GLN A 83 -5.08 20.16 1.61
CA GLN A 83 -3.67 20.50 1.71
C GLN A 83 -2.90 19.90 0.55
N SER A 84 -1.76 20.49 0.19
CA SER A 84 -0.91 19.97 -0.87
C SER A 84 -0.17 18.72 -0.41
N VAL A 85 -0.13 17.70 -1.27
CA VAL A 85 0.70 16.52 -1.06
C VAL A 85 2.17 16.93 -1.26
N PRO A 86 3.10 16.59 -0.34
CA PRO A 86 4.51 16.88 -0.51
C PRO A 86 5.07 16.28 -1.80
N SER A 87 5.94 17.00 -2.48
CA SER A 87 6.57 16.54 -3.73
C SER A 87 7.47 15.32 -3.54
N SER A 88 7.88 15.02 -2.31
CA SER A 88 8.65 13.84 -1.93
C SER A 88 7.82 12.56 -1.83
N SER A 89 6.49 12.66 -1.79
CA SER A 89 5.59 11.51 -1.69
C SER A 89 5.53 10.74 -3.01
N ILE A 90 5.46 9.42 -2.93
CA ILE A 90 5.22 8.53 -4.08
C ILE A 90 3.75 8.51 -4.52
N LEU A 91 2.89 9.24 -3.81
CA LEU A 91 1.48 9.34 -4.15
C LEU A 91 1.31 10.06 -5.49
N ALA A 92 0.33 9.63 -6.27
CA ALA A 92 0.04 10.24 -7.56
C ALA A 92 -0.35 11.72 -7.39
N THR A 93 -0.07 12.53 -8.41
CA THR A 93 -0.33 13.98 -8.42
C THR A 93 -1.81 14.35 -8.20
N SER A 94 -2.72 13.39 -8.43
CA SER A 94 -4.16 13.52 -8.16
C SER A 94 -4.56 13.18 -6.73
N SER A 95 -3.59 12.85 -5.87
CA SER A 95 -3.85 12.58 -4.45
C SER A 95 -4.11 13.90 -3.71
N GLU A 96 -4.99 13.85 -2.72
CA GLU A 96 -5.42 15.01 -1.95
C GLU A 96 -5.38 14.67 -0.46
N ILE A 97 -4.85 15.59 0.34
CA ILE A 97 -4.92 15.52 1.80
C ILE A 97 -6.00 16.48 2.25
N ARG A 98 -6.88 16.04 3.14
CA ARG A 98 -7.88 16.88 3.78
C ARG A 98 -7.77 16.75 5.28
N VAL A 99 -7.75 17.88 5.96
CA VAL A 99 -7.66 17.96 7.42
C VAL A 99 -8.88 18.67 7.98
N GLY A 100 -9.48 18.09 9.00
CA GLY A 100 -10.59 18.68 9.74
C GLY A 100 -10.39 18.53 11.25
N ILE A 101 -10.84 19.50 12.02
CA ILE A 101 -10.84 19.46 13.49
C ILE A 101 -12.28 19.55 13.95
N PHE A 102 -12.73 18.56 14.69
CA PHE A 102 -14.10 18.43 15.15
C PHE A 102 -14.13 18.50 16.68
N PRO A 103 -14.58 19.65 17.26
CA PRO A 103 -14.75 19.72 18.69
C PRO A 103 -15.91 18.81 19.12
N ASN A 104 -15.63 17.94 20.05
CA ASN A 104 -16.67 17.11 20.67
C ASN A 104 -17.16 17.80 21.96
N THR A 105 -18.29 18.45 21.85
CA THR A 105 -18.88 19.25 22.94
C THR A 105 -19.80 18.45 23.87
N GLY A 106 -19.63 17.13 23.94
CA GLY A 106 -20.34 16.33 24.93
C GLY A 106 -20.09 16.85 26.34
N THR A 107 -21.15 17.19 27.07
CA THR A 107 -21.08 17.63 28.48
C THR A 107 -20.92 16.46 29.43
N PRO A 108 -20.14 16.57 30.51
CA PRO A 108 -19.31 17.70 30.94
C PRO A 108 -17.86 17.59 30.52
N SER A 109 -17.17 18.78 30.49
CA SER A 109 -15.72 18.89 30.31
C SER A 109 -14.95 17.66 30.83
N PRO A 110 -13.93 17.14 30.06
CA PRO A 110 -12.99 17.90 29.29
C PRO A 110 -13.37 18.02 27.82
N PHE A 111 -13.10 19.18 27.23
CA PHE A 111 -13.23 19.36 25.80
C PHE A 111 -12.33 18.36 25.07
N LYS A 112 -12.91 17.72 24.08
CA LYS A 112 -12.24 16.74 23.24
C LYS A 112 -12.29 17.26 21.81
N TRP A 113 -11.15 17.20 21.13
CA TRP A 113 -11.07 17.50 19.70
C TRP A 113 -10.65 16.25 18.94
N ASP A 114 -11.41 15.89 17.94
CA ASP A 114 -11.06 14.84 17.01
C ASP A 114 -10.46 15.48 15.76
N ILE A 115 -9.17 15.21 15.49
CA ILE A 115 -8.45 15.64 14.30
C ILE A 115 -8.63 14.53 13.29
N GLU A 116 -9.30 14.79 12.18
CA GLU A 116 -9.48 13.84 11.11
C GLU A 116 -8.61 14.23 9.91
N VAL A 117 -7.74 13.31 9.51
CA VAL A 117 -6.91 13.46 8.31
C VAL A 117 -7.35 12.40 7.30
N ARG A 118 -7.78 12.86 6.13
CA ARG A 118 -8.12 11.99 5.00
C ARG A 118 -7.11 12.14 3.89
N VAL A 119 -6.47 11.04 3.52
CA VAL A 119 -5.59 10.99 2.35
C VAL A 119 -6.29 10.22 1.26
N LYS A 120 -6.75 10.96 0.23
CA LYS A 120 -7.33 10.39 -0.98
C LYS A 120 -6.21 10.02 -1.93
N ARG A 121 -6.10 8.73 -2.26
CA ARG A 121 -5.10 8.25 -3.22
C ARG A 121 -5.57 8.50 -4.64
N GLY A 122 -4.73 9.11 -5.45
CA GLY A 122 -4.99 9.28 -6.88
C GLY A 122 -4.90 7.96 -7.64
N LEU A 123 -5.42 7.95 -8.86
CA LEU A 123 -5.32 6.82 -9.77
C LEU A 123 -3.86 6.56 -10.14
N VAL A 124 -3.40 5.33 -9.94
CA VAL A 124 -2.11 4.87 -10.47
C VAL A 124 -2.31 4.46 -11.92
N PHE A 125 -1.41 4.87 -12.79
CA PHE A 125 -1.39 4.45 -14.19
C PHE A 125 -1.43 2.91 -14.28
N GLY A 126 -2.49 2.34 -14.91
CA GLY A 126 -2.65 0.90 -15.13
C GLY A 126 -3.26 0.09 -13.99
N GLY A 127 -3.65 0.71 -12.90
CA GLY A 127 -4.41 0.05 -11.82
C GLY A 127 -5.94 0.13 -12.03
N PRO A 128 -6.71 -0.74 -11.38
CA PRO A 128 -8.16 -0.59 -11.37
C PRO A 128 -8.54 0.77 -10.79
N PRO A 129 -9.66 1.39 -11.25
CA PRO A 129 -10.12 2.66 -10.71
C PRO A 129 -10.21 2.56 -9.18
N ALA A 130 -9.75 3.61 -8.51
CA ALA A 130 -9.80 3.68 -7.06
C ALA A 130 -11.25 3.43 -6.63
N SER A 131 -11.51 2.28 -6.03
CA SER A 131 -12.82 1.98 -5.45
C SER A 131 -13.13 3.05 -4.40
N PRO A 132 -14.37 3.56 -4.30
CA PRO A 132 -14.79 4.39 -3.18
C PRO A 132 -14.56 3.56 -1.91
N GLY A 133 -13.60 3.96 -1.07
CA GLY A 133 -13.11 3.20 0.10
C GLY A 133 -11.58 3.03 0.15
N ASN A 134 -10.86 3.50 -0.86
CA ASN A 134 -9.39 3.48 -0.89
C ASN A 134 -8.75 4.67 -0.15
N ASP A 135 -9.56 5.52 0.49
CA ASP A 135 -9.07 6.63 1.28
C ASP A 135 -8.48 6.12 2.59
N VAL A 136 -7.32 6.65 2.95
CA VAL A 136 -6.77 6.44 4.30
C VAL A 136 -7.36 7.53 5.17
N VAL A 137 -8.06 7.11 6.23
CA VAL A 137 -8.63 8.02 7.22
C VAL A 137 -7.94 7.76 8.55
N MET A 138 -7.34 8.80 9.12
CA MET A 138 -6.73 8.76 10.44
C MET A 138 -7.45 9.75 11.35
N THR A 139 -7.79 9.30 12.54
CA THR A 139 -8.39 10.15 13.57
C THR A 139 -7.51 10.16 14.80
N VAL A 140 -7.08 11.34 15.22
CA VAL A 140 -6.32 11.55 16.45
C VAL A 140 -7.14 12.40 17.39
N THR A 141 -7.26 11.97 18.64
CA THR A 141 -8.02 12.69 19.66
C THR A 141 -7.12 13.46 20.60
N ARG A 142 -7.40 14.74 20.78
CA ARG A 142 -6.76 15.59 21.79
C ARG A 142 -7.76 15.94 22.89
N TYR A 143 -7.33 15.82 24.13
CA TYR A 143 -8.10 16.27 25.31
C TYR A 143 -7.56 17.59 25.82
N ALA A 144 -8.45 18.50 26.26
CA ALA A 144 -8.04 19.66 27.03
C ALA A 144 -7.45 19.19 28.36
N VAL A 145 -6.30 19.72 28.70
CA VAL A 145 -5.75 19.57 30.05
C VAL A 145 -6.39 20.64 30.90
N ASP A 146 -7.17 20.23 31.92
CA ASP A 146 -7.66 21.17 32.94
C ASP A 146 -6.46 21.81 33.62
N ARG A 147 -6.21 23.08 33.35
CA ARG A 147 -5.23 23.89 34.07
C ARG A 147 -5.99 24.56 35.23
N ASN A 148 -6.27 23.79 36.28
CA ASN A 148 -6.62 24.37 37.58
C ASN A 148 -5.37 24.95 38.24
#